data_22142bb4b6113bd99805f84b4fcc7802
#
_entry.id   22142bb4b6113bd99805f84b4fcc7802
#
_cell.length_a   1.000
_cell.length_b   1.000
_cell.length_c   1.000
_cell.angle_alpha   90.00
_cell.angle_beta   90.00
_cell.angle_gamma   90.00
#
_symmetry.space_group_name_H-M   'P 1'
#
loop_
_entity.id
_entity.type
_entity.pdbx_description
1 polymer ?
#
loop_
_entity_poly.entity_id
_entity_poly.type
_entity_poly.pdbx_seq_one_letter_code
_entity_poly.pdbx_strand_id
1 'polypeptide(L)'
;MRVPSWRILEVRRVRLDWSPISAESVARLERAFTEEEIHQAIFQLDKVKALGPNGFTIAMFQECWDVIKEDLIRVFLEFHRSGVSNQSTNATFIALVPKKSQTKRMFDFRPISLVTCLYKVIAKVL
;
A
#
# COMPACT_ATOMS: atom_id res chain seq x y z
N MET A 1 -4.15 -0.50 45.13
CA MET A 1 -4.42 -0.19 43.72
C MET A 1 -4.52 -1.49 42.94
N ARG A 2 -5.69 -1.85 42.47
CA ARG A 2 -5.89 -3.11 41.74
C ARG A 2 -5.33 -2.94 40.31
N VAL A 3 -4.41 -3.82 39.93
CA VAL A 3 -3.91 -3.92 38.56
C VAL A 3 -5.06 -4.41 37.66
N PRO A 4 -5.36 -3.74 36.52
CA PRO A 4 -6.40 -4.20 35.61
C PRO A 4 -6.15 -5.63 35.13
N SER A 5 -7.20 -6.45 35.06
CA SER A 5 -7.14 -7.89 34.70
C SER A 5 -6.46 -8.18 33.36
N TRP A 6 -6.40 -7.21 32.43
CA TRP A 6 -5.69 -7.35 31.17
C TRP A 6 -4.16 -7.41 31.29
N ARG A 7 -3.58 -7.00 32.46
CA ARG A 7 -2.14 -7.15 32.70
C ARG A 7 -1.73 -8.58 33.06
N ILE A 8 -2.71 -9.45 33.34
CA ILE A 8 -2.47 -10.85 33.73
C ILE A 8 -2.58 -11.80 32.54
N LEU A 9 -2.86 -11.29 31.33
CA LEU A 9 -2.71 -12.09 30.14
C LEU A 9 -1.21 -12.36 29.94
N GLU A 10 -0.76 -13.52 30.42
CA GLU A 10 0.50 -14.10 29.98
C GLU A 10 0.49 -14.08 28.44
N VAL A 11 1.27 -13.16 27.89
CA VAL A 11 1.59 -13.22 26.47
C VAL A 11 2.33 -14.53 26.29
N ARG A 12 1.63 -15.58 25.87
CA ARG A 12 2.27 -16.80 25.39
C ARG A 12 3.26 -16.37 24.33
N ARG A 13 4.54 -16.41 24.67
CA ARG A 13 5.62 -16.24 23.70
C ARG A 13 5.49 -17.40 22.72
N VAL A 14 4.82 -17.14 21.60
CA VAL A 14 4.87 -18.07 20.48
C VAL A 14 6.32 -18.04 20.01
N ARG A 15 7.04 -19.16 20.13
CA ARG A 15 8.33 -19.33 19.46
C ARG A 15 8.04 -19.35 17.96
N LEU A 16 8.31 -18.22 17.33
CA LEU A 16 8.35 -18.14 15.88
C LEU A 16 9.71 -18.68 15.46
N ASP A 17 9.72 -19.72 14.63
CA ASP A 17 10.93 -20.17 13.96
C ASP A 17 11.30 -19.11 12.91
N TRP A 18 12.17 -18.20 13.32
CA TRP A 18 12.73 -17.19 12.45
C TRP A 18 13.80 -17.80 11.57
N SER A 19 13.54 -17.90 10.29
CA SER A 19 14.57 -18.18 9.30
C SER A 19 15.08 -16.84 8.76
N PRO A 20 16.36 -16.50 8.94
CA PRO A 20 16.91 -15.26 8.38
C PRO A 20 16.87 -15.31 6.85
N ILE A 21 16.56 -14.16 6.24
CA ILE A 21 16.62 -14.03 4.78
C ILE A 21 18.08 -14.10 4.32
N SER A 22 18.31 -14.61 3.09
CA SER A 22 19.66 -14.70 2.54
C SER A 22 20.28 -13.33 2.32
N ALA A 23 21.62 -13.24 2.37
CA ALA A 23 22.36 -12.01 2.08
C ALA A 23 22.03 -11.45 0.69
N GLU A 24 21.78 -12.31 -0.29
CA GLU A 24 21.35 -11.93 -1.64
C GLU A 24 19.98 -11.26 -1.63
N SER A 25 19.03 -11.80 -0.85
CA SER A 25 17.70 -11.20 -0.69
C SER A 25 17.77 -9.84 0.01
N VAL A 26 18.64 -9.69 1.00
CA VAL A 26 18.89 -8.39 1.65
C VAL A 26 19.41 -7.38 0.64
N ALA A 27 20.45 -7.74 -0.13
CA ALA A 27 21.03 -6.86 -1.14
C ALA A 27 19.99 -6.43 -2.20
N ARG A 28 19.08 -7.32 -2.59
CA ARG A 28 17.98 -6.99 -3.51
C ARG A 28 16.99 -5.98 -2.92
N LEU A 29 16.66 -6.11 -1.63
CA LEU A 29 15.74 -5.20 -0.94
C LEU A 29 16.35 -3.82 -0.69
N GLU A 30 17.67 -3.75 -0.52
CA GLU A 30 18.37 -2.50 -0.25
C GLU A 30 18.72 -1.68 -1.51
N ARG A 31 18.66 -2.30 -2.69
CA ARG A 31 18.94 -1.58 -3.94
C ARG A 31 17.84 -0.60 -4.30
N ALA A 32 18.19 0.45 -5.06
CA ALA A 32 17.22 1.38 -5.61
C ALA A 32 16.24 0.69 -6.59
N PHE A 33 15.03 1.21 -6.69
CA PHE A 33 14.02 0.73 -7.64
C PHE A 33 14.44 1.02 -9.08
N THR A 34 14.19 0.07 -9.98
CA THR A 34 14.48 0.22 -11.41
C THR A 34 13.23 0.68 -12.17
N GLU A 35 13.44 1.29 -13.34
CA GLU A 35 12.35 1.69 -14.24
C GLU A 35 11.49 0.48 -14.62
N GLU A 36 12.11 -0.67 -14.91
CA GLU A 36 11.41 -1.90 -15.26
C GLU A 36 10.50 -2.40 -14.15
N GLU A 37 10.93 -2.34 -12.89
CA GLU A 37 10.11 -2.74 -11.74
C GLU A 37 8.88 -1.85 -11.60
N ILE A 38 9.04 -0.55 -11.76
CA ILE A 38 7.95 0.41 -11.71
C ILE A 38 6.97 0.19 -12.87
N HIS A 39 7.49 0.03 -14.08
CA HIS A 39 6.69 -0.24 -15.27
C HIS A 39 5.87 -1.53 -15.11
N GLN A 40 6.51 -2.63 -14.73
CA GLN A 40 5.83 -3.90 -14.52
C GLN A 40 4.73 -3.79 -13.46
N ALA A 41 4.99 -3.11 -12.35
CA ALA A 41 4.00 -2.91 -11.30
C ALA A 41 2.77 -2.17 -11.81
N ILE A 42 2.95 -1.10 -12.59
CA ILE A 42 1.86 -0.31 -13.16
C ILE A 42 1.03 -1.15 -14.14
N PHE A 43 1.69 -1.88 -15.04
CA PHE A 43 0.98 -2.66 -16.07
C PHE A 43 0.36 -3.96 -15.57
N GLN A 44 0.74 -4.43 -14.38
CA GLN A 44 0.09 -5.55 -13.69
C GLN A 44 -1.13 -5.12 -12.86
N LEU A 45 -1.30 -3.82 -12.60
CA LEU A 45 -2.47 -3.31 -11.88
C LEU A 45 -3.68 -3.22 -12.81
N ASP A 46 -4.84 -3.54 -12.25
CA ASP A 46 -6.10 -3.46 -12.97
C ASP A 46 -6.46 -2.00 -13.28
N LYS A 47 -6.78 -1.72 -14.53
CA LYS A 47 -7.19 -0.41 -15.02
C LYS A 47 -8.46 0.12 -14.36
N VAL A 48 -9.38 -0.79 -14.01
CA VAL A 48 -10.72 -0.47 -13.50
C VAL A 48 -10.74 -0.58 -11.96
N LYS A 49 -9.84 0.14 -11.28
CA LYS A 49 -9.88 0.29 -9.83
C LYS A 49 -10.55 1.59 -9.42
N ALA A 50 -11.26 1.57 -8.30
CA ALA A 50 -11.88 2.75 -7.73
C ALA A 50 -10.85 3.87 -7.47
N LEU A 51 -11.25 5.11 -7.73
CA LEU A 51 -10.43 6.29 -7.58
C LEU A 51 -10.16 6.62 -6.10
N GLY A 52 -8.94 7.01 -5.81
CA GLY A 52 -8.58 7.65 -4.54
C GLY A 52 -8.75 9.17 -4.60
N PRO A 53 -8.30 9.90 -3.54
CA PRO A 53 -8.51 11.35 -3.41
C PRO A 53 -7.96 12.22 -4.54
N ASN A 54 -6.92 11.79 -5.24
CA ASN A 54 -6.31 12.55 -6.32
C ASN A 54 -7.01 12.41 -7.68
N GLY A 55 -7.99 11.53 -7.80
CA GLY A 55 -8.76 11.32 -9.03
C GLY A 55 -8.00 10.63 -10.18
N PHE A 56 -6.74 10.24 -10.00
CA PHE A 56 -5.97 9.54 -11.03
C PHE A 56 -6.29 8.04 -11.06
N THR A 57 -6.38 7.49 -12.26
CA THR A 57 -6.62 6.06 -12.51
C THR A 57 -5.33 5.34 -12.90
N ILE A 58 -5.30 4.01 -12.71
CA ILE A 58 -4.21 3.17 -13.23
C ILE A 58 -4.16 3.22 -14.76
N ALA A 59 -5.31 3.28 -15.42
CA ALA A 59 -5.39 3.46 -16.88
C ALA A 59 -4.60 4.70 -17.34
N MET A 60 -4.76 5.83 -16.64
CA MET A 60 -4.03 7.06 -16.94
C MET A 60 -2.51 6.88 -16.78
N PHE A 61 -2.06 6.21 -15.71
CA PHE A 61 -0.64 5.90 -15.53
C PHE A 61 -0.08 5.02 -16.66
N GLN A 62 -0.86 4.06 -17.15
CA GLN A 62 -0.45 3.19 -18.25
C GLN A 62 -0.41 3.93 -19.58
N GLU A 63 -1.42 4.75 -19.88
CA GLU A 63 -1.52 5.49 -21.14
C GLU A 63 -0.52 6.65 -21.25
N CYS A 64 -0.23 7.30 -20.12
CA CYS A 64 0.71 8.41 -20.05
C CYS A 64 2.13 8.01 -19.61
N TRP A 65 2.47 6.74 -19.63
CA TRP A 65 3.74 6.21 -19.12
C TRP A 65 4.95 6.99 -19.64
N ASP A 66 5.07 7.21 -20.94
CA ASP A 66 6.21 7.90 -21.55
C ASP A 66 6.38 9.34 -21.06
N VAL A 67 5.30 9.96 -20.62
CA VAL A 67 5.31 11.34 -20.11
C VAL A 67 5.65 11.39 -18.62
N ILE A 68 5.13 10.44 -17.83
CA ILE A 68 5.21 10.49 -16.36
C ILE A 68 6.34 9.66 -15.78
N LYS A 69 6.97 8.79 -16.55
CA LYS A 69 7.97 7.85 -16.06
C LYS A 69 9.15 8.50 -15.31
N GLU A 70 9.65 9.62 -15.81
CA GLU A 70 10.76 10.33 -15.18
C GLU A 70 10.37 10.90 -13.81
N ASP A 71 9.16 11.45 -13.69
CA ASP A 71 8.65 11.97 -12.43
C ASP A 71 8.38 10.84 -11.44
N LEU A 72 7.86 9.70 -11.91
CA LEU A 72 7.68 8.51 -11.08
C LEU A 72 9.02 7.97 -10.56
N ILE A 73 10.03 7.88 -11.41
CA ILE A 73 11.37 7.45 -11.00
C ILE A 73 11.93 8.36 -9.92
N ARG A 74 11.77 9.68 -10.05
CA ARG A 74 12.17 10.65 -9.00
C ARG A 74 11.45 10.40 -7.68
N VAL A 75 10.15 10.15 -7.72
CA VAL A 75 9.35 9.84 -6.52
C VAL A 75 9.85 8.57 -5.84
N PHE A 76 10.14 7.52 -6.60
CA PHE A 76 10.67 6.27 -6.06
C PHE A 76 12.09 6.42 -5.50
N LEU A 77 12.95 7.20 -6.14
CA LEU A 77 14.28 7.49 -5.62
C LEU A 77 14.22 8.26 -4.31
N GLU A 78 13.34 9.26 -4.22
CA GLU A 78 13.13 10.01 -2.98
C GLU A 78 12.57 9.10 -1.88
N PHE A 79 11.61 8.26 -2.19
CA PHE A 79 11.07 7.28 -1.26
C PHE A 79 12.14 6.29 -0.77
N HIS A 80 12.98 5.78 -1.67
CA HIS A 80 14.07 4.88 -1.32
C HIS A 80 15.09 5.54 -0.38
N ARG A 81 15.41 6.82 -0.63
CA ARG A 81 16.38 7.59 0.17
C ARG A 81 15.86 7.97 1.55
N SER A 82 14.61 8.43 1.63
CA SER A 82 14.03 8.99 2.85
C SER A 82 13.14 8.02 3.63
N GLY A 83 12.62 6.98 2.97
CA GLY A 83 11.61 6.09 3.54
C GLY A 83 10.24 6.75 3.77
N VAL A 84 10.08 8.01 3.34
CA VAL A 84 8.88 8.82 3.58
C VAL A 84 8.20 9.14 2.26
N SER A 85 6.89 8.90 2.19
CA SER A 85 6.04 9.38 1.10
C SER A 85 5.34 10.68 1.51
N ASN A 86 5.00 11.52 0.53
CA ASN A 86 4.26 12.74 0.77
C ASN A 86 2.90 12.41 1.42
N GLN A 87 2.45 13.25 2.37
CA GLN A 87 1.16 13.09 3.06
C GLN A 87 -0.03 12.98 2.09
N SER A 88 -0.01 13.70 0.98
CA SER A 88 -1.04 13.61 -0.06
C SER A 88 -1.09 12.25 -0.75
N THR A 89 0.02 11.53 -0.83
CA THR A 89 0.08 10.17 -1.38
C THR A 89 -0.62 9.15 -0.50
N ASN A 90 -0.57 9.34 0.81
CA ASN A 90 -1.23 8.49 1.80
C ASN A 90 -2.70 8.85 2.05
N ALA A 91 -3.19 9.96 1.48
CA ALA A 91 -4.59 10.32 1.60
C ALA A 91 -5.49 9.21 1.07
N THR A 92 -6.56 8.91 1.78
CA THR A 92 -7.51 7.87 1.42
C THR A 92 -8.94 8.30 1.70
N PHE A 93 -9.86 7.85 0.86
CA PHE A 93 -11.28 7.88 1.16
C PHE A 93 -11.69 6.58 1.84
N ILE A 94 -12.63 6.66 2.77
CA ILE A 94 -13.27 5.50 3.35
C ILE A 94 -14.68 5.41 2.79
N ALA A 95 -14.95 4.35 2.04
CA ALA A 95 -16.28 4.05 1.53
C ALA A 95 -16.93 2.94 2.34
N LEU A 96 -18.22 3.07 2.62
CA LEU A 96 -19.00 2.05 3.29
C LEU A 96 -19.73 1.20 2.25
N VAL A 97 -19.40 -0.08 2.20
CA VAL A 97 -20.03 -1.04 1.29
C VAL A 97 -20.96 -1.97 2.07
N PRO A 98 -22.22 -2.14 1.65
CA PRO A 98 -23.13 -3.03 2.33
C PRO A 98 -22.68 -4.49 2.24
N LYS A 99 -22.79 -5.22 3.35
CA LYS A 99 -22.49 -6.67 3.42
C LYS A 99 -23.63 -7.52 2.86
N LYS A 100 -24.83 -6.95 2.81
CA LYS A 100 -26.07 -7.62 2.37
C LYS A 100 -27.01 -6.60 1.70
N SER A 101 -27.99 -7.08 0.95
CA SER A 101 -28.91 -6.26 0.17
C SER A 101 -29.83 -5.34 1.01
N GLN A 102 -30.13 -5.73 2.25
CA GLN A 102 -30.91 -4.90 3.18
C GLN A 102 -30.05 -4.52 4.38
N THR A 103 -29.54 -3.29 4.38
CA THR A 103 -28.71 -2.75 5.44
C THR A 103 -29.48 -1.70 6.23
N LYS A 104 -29.61 -1.91 7.54
CA LYS A 104 -30.29 -0.98 8.45
C LYS A 104 -29.38 -0.46 9.58
N ARG A 105 -28.26 -1.12 9.84
CA ARG A 105 -27.36 -0.83 10.95
C ARG A 105 -25.94 -0.61 10.46
N MET A 106 -25.15 0.15 11.22
CA MET A 106 -23.74 0.40 10.94
C MET A 106 -22.93 -0.90 10.76
N PHE A 107 -23.23 -1.94 11.53
CA PHE A 107 -22.59 -3.26 11.43
C PHE A 107 -22.84 -4.00 10.11
N ASP A 108 -23.86 -3.58 9.36
CA ASP A 108 -24.19 -4.18 8.06
C ASP A 108 -23.29 -3.64 6.94
N PHE A 109 -22.43 -2.67 7.23
CA PHE A 109 -21.50 -2.07 6.28
C PHE A 109 -20.06 -2.53 6.54
N ARG A 110 -19.28 -2.60 5.47
CA ARG A 110 -17.84 -2.85 5.50
C ARG A 110 -17.11 -1.58 5.07
N PRO A 111 -16.21 -1.02 5.89
CA PRO A 111 -15.36 0.07 5.43
C PRO A 111 -14.31 -0.43 4.44
N ILE A 112 -14.14 0.29 3.35
CA ILE A 112 -13.12 0.04 2.33
C ILE A 112 -12.31 1.31 2.14
N SER A 113 -10.99 1.20 2.18
CA SER A 113 -10.07 2.29 1.93
C SER A 113 -9.82 2.44 0.42
N LEU A 114 -10.06 3.63 -0.12
CA LEU A 114 -9.76 3.99 -1.49
C LEU A 114 -8.48 4.83 -1.51
N VAL A 115 -7.36 4.17 -1.69
CA VAL A 115 -6.02 4.78 -1.71
C VAL A 115 -5.69 5.37 -3.08
N THR A 116 -4.73 6.30 -3.13
CA THR A 116 -4.25 6.89 -4.38
C THR A 116 -3.60 5.86 -5.29
N CYS A 117 -3.58 6.12 -6.61
CA CYS A 117 -2.90 5.25 -7.56
C CYS A 117 -1.40 5.16 -7.27
N LEU A 118 -0.76 6.26 -6.91
CA LEU A 118 0.66 6.28 -6.58
C LEU A 118 0.97 5.37 -5.39
N TYR A 119 0.15 5.40 -4.35
CA TYR A 119 0.28 4.47 -3.21
C TYR A 119 0.16 3.00 -3.65
N LYS A 120 -0.81 2.69 -4.53
CA LYS A 120 -0.99 1.33 -5.08
C LYS A 120 0.24 0.87 -5.84
N VAL A 121 0.85 1.75 -6.64
CA VAL A 121 2.07 1.44 -7.40
C VAL A 121 3.24 1.20 -6.46
N ILE A 122 3.47 2.07 -5.48
CA ILE A 122 4.53 1.91 -4.48
C ILE A 122 4.36 0.58 -3.73
N ALA A 123 3.16 0.28 -3.24
CA ALA A 123 2.88 -0.97 -2.54
C ALA A 123 3.06 -2.21 -3.41
N LYS A 124 2.81 -2.10 -4.72
CA LYS A 124 2.99 -3.22 -5.68
C LYS A 124 4.46 -3.47 -6.00
N VAL A 125 5.29 -2.43 -6.05
CA VAL A 125 6.74 -2.54 -6.32
C VAL A 125 7.48 -3.14 -5.11
N LEU A 126 7.05 -2.79 -3.90
CA LEU A 126 7.62 -3.34 -2.66
C LEU A 126 7.29 -4.83 -2.51
#